data_84b999cee537d2fcc5982dba2424a054
#
_entry.id   84b999cee537d2fcc5982dba2424a054
#
_cell.length_a   1.000
_cell.length_b   1.000
_cell.length_c   1.000
_cell.angle_alpha   90.00
_cell.angle_beta   90.00
_cell.angle_gamma   90.00
#
_symmetry.space_group_name_H-M   'P 1'
#
loop_
_entity.id
_entity.type
_entity.pdbx_description
1 polymer ?
#
loop_
_entity_poly.entity_id
_entity_poly.type
_entity_poly.pdbx_seq_one_letter_code
_entity_poly.pdbx_strand_id
1 'polypeptide(L)'
;MKKGGIVILDFGSQYNQLIARRVREMGVYAEVVPFHEDIDKILAREPKGIILSGGPASVYAEEAPSLDIKLFQNNIPILGLCYGMQLITHLHGGKVARADKQEFGKAELELDDKNHILYKNIPNKTTVWMSHGDHVTEMAPNFKIIAHTDSSIAAIENSDKNIYAFQYHPEVTHSQHGFDMLKNFVFGIAKAEKNWSMENYIETTVKQIKERVGNKKVILGLSGGVDSSVAAALINKAIGRQLTCIFVDTGLLRKDEAKQVMEVYAKNFDMNIKCINAEERFLTKLAGVTDPETKRKIIGKEFVEVFNEEAKKIEGAEFLAQGTIYPDVIESVSVKGPSVTIKSHHNVGGLPKDLKFELLEPLRELFKDEVRKVGRELGIPDYMVDRHPFPGPGLGIRILGEVTKEKADILREADAIFIEELRKADLYNKVSQAFVVLLPVKSVGVMGDERTYEYTAVLRSANTIDFMTATWSHLPYEFLEKVSNRILNEVKGINRLTYDISSKPPATIEWE
;
A
#
# COMPACT_ATOMS: atom_id res chain seq x y z
N MET A 1 -12.69 12.08 -14.54
CA MET A 1 -13.35 11.35 -13.43
C MET A 1 -14.15 10.21 -14.00
N LYS A 2 -14.02 9.01 -13.43
CA LYS A 2 -14.90 7.88 -13.77
C LYS A 2 -16.24 8.09 -13.10
N LYS A 3 -17.33 7.76 -13.80
CA LYS A 3 -18.71 7.96 -13.33
C LYS A 3 -19.35 6.63 -12.96
N GLY A 4 -20.38 6.66 -12.13
CA GLY A 4 -21.23 5.52 -11.84
C GLY A 4 -20.67 4.51 -10.84
N GLY A 5 -19.65 4.90 -10.05
CA GLY A 5 -19.07 4.08 -8.98
C GLY A 5 -19.63 4.39 -7.59
N ILE A 6 -18.87 3.99 -6.57
CA ILE A 6 -19.11 4.30 -5.15
C ILE A 6 -18.13 5.39 -4.71
N VAL A 7 -18.64 6.47 -4.14
CA VAL A 7 -17.80 7.51 -3.51
C VAL A 7 -17.73 7.26 -2.02
N ILE A 8 -16.51 7.27 -1.47
CA ILE A 8 -16.26 7.08 -0.04
C ILE A 8 -15.79 8.41 0.52
N LEU A 9 -16.53 8.98 1.48
CA LEU A 9 -16.14 10.19 2.20
C LEU A 9 -15.29 9.81 3.40
N ASP A 10 -14.07 10.36 3.43
CA ASP A 10 -13.07 10.05 4.45
C ASP A 10 -13.16 10.98 5.65
N PHE A 11 -13.53 10.43 6.80
CA PHE A 11 -13.57 11.11 8.11
C PHE A 11 -12.33 10.83 8.98
N GLY A 12 -11.25 10.35 8.38
CA GLY A 12 -10.00 10.03 9.07
C GLY A 12 -9.90 8.58 9.55
N SER A 13 -10.69 7.67 8.97
CA SER A 13 -10.61 6.25 9.28
C SER A 13 -9.31 5.63 8.77
N GLN A 14 -8.67 4.83 9.60
CA GLN A 14 -7.58 3.96 9.15
C GLN A 14 -8.05 2.85 8.16
N TYR A 15 -9.36 2.63 8.02
CA TYR A 15 -9.96 1.58 7.19
C TYR A 15 -10.58 2.11 5.88
N ASN A 16 -10.51 3.41 5.59
CA ASN A 16 -11.12 4.01 4.39
C ASN A 16 -10.64 3.35 3.08
N GLN A 17 -9.35 3.03 3.01
CA GLN A 17 -8.76 2.34 1.86
C GLN A 17 -9.29 0.91 1.71
N LEU A 18 -9.58 0.23 2.83
CA LEU A 18 -10.17 -1.11 2.79
C LEU A 18 -11.59 -1.10 2.22
N ILE A 19 -12.39 -0.06 2.54
CA ILE A 19 -13.74 0.10 1.97
C ILE A 19 -13.64 0.18 0.43
N ALA A 20 -12.79 1.07 -0.10
CA ALA A 20 -12.60 1.22 -1.54
C ALA A 20 -12.11 -0.08 -2.19
N ARG A 21 -11.16 -0.77 -1.55
CA ARG A 21 -10.63 -2.04 -2.01
C ARG A 21 -11.70 -3.12 -2.08
N ARG A 22 -12.55 -3.26 -1.04
CA ARG A 22 -13.67 -4.22 -1.03
C ARG A 22 -14.67 -3.97 -2.15
N VAL A 23 -15.01 -2.71 -2.42
CA VAL A 23 -15.90 -2.35 -3.55
C VAL A 23 -15.24 -2.69 -4.89
N ARG A 24 -13.95 -2.40 -5.07
CA ARG A 24 -13.21 -2.73 -6.30
C ARG A 24 -13.02 -4.23 -6.51
N GLU A 25 -12.87 -5.01 -5.45
CA GLU A 25 -12.86 -6.48 -5.51
C GLU A 25 -14.16 -7.04 -6.09
N MET A 26 -15.29 -6.33 -5.95
CA MET A 26 -16.59 -6.67 -6.57
C MET A 26 -16.67 -6.29 -8.06
N GLY A 27 -15.65 -5.62 -8.59
CA GLY A 27 -15.63 -5.12 -9.98
C GLY A 27 -16.31 -3.77 -10.16
N VAL A 28 -16.54 -3.01 -9.10
CA VAL A 28 -17.14 -1.67 -9.12
C VAL A 28 -16.09 -0.60 -8.79
N TYR A 29 -16.04 0.46 -9.59
CA TYR A 29 -15.15 1.58 -9.30
C TYR A 29 -15.49 2.22 -7.95
N ALA A 30 -14.46 2.51 -7.15
CA ALA A 30 -14.60 3.23 -5.91
C ALA A 30 -13.48 4.27 -5.74
N GLU A 31 -13.83 5.44 -5.22
CA GLU A 31 -12.93 6.56 -4.99
C GLU A 31 -13.10 7.09 -3.56
N VAL A 32 -11.98 7.34 -2.89
CA VAL A 32 -11.96 7.97 -1.57
C VAL A 32 -11.73 9.47 -1.78
N VAL A 33 -12.59 10.31 -1.20
CA VAL A 33 -12.47 11.75 -1.23
C VAL A 33 -12.58 12.32 0.19
N PRO A 34 -11.97 13.47 0.49
CA PRO A 34 -12.09 14.10 1.80
C PRO A 34 -13.55 14.40 2.15
N PHE A 35 -13.92 14.31 3.44
CA PHE A 35 -15.30 14.59 3.90
C PHE A 35 -15.78 16.01 3.54
N HIS A 36 -14.86 16.97 3.42
CA HIS A 36 -15.12 18.38 3.09
C HIS A 36 -15.08 18.67 1.58
N GLU A 37 -15.05 17.65 0.72
CA GLU A 37 -15.16 17.85 -0.73
C GLU A 37 -16.50 18.51 -1.07
N ASP A 38 -16.46 19.40 -2.02
CA ASP A 38 -17.63 20.12 -2.50
C ASP A 38 -18.71 19.15 -3.02
N ILE A 39 -19.98 19.36 -2.61
CA ILE A 39 -21.09 18.47 -2.98
C ILE A 39 -21.26 18.39 -4.50
N ASP A 40 -21.12 19.50 -5.22
CA ASP A 40 -21.28 19.52 -6.66
C ASP A 40 -20.19 18.68 -7.34
N LYS A 41 -18.98 18.66 -6.78
CA LYS A 41 -17.91 17.79 -7.26
C LYS A 41 -18.18 16.32 -6.94
N ILE A 42 -18.79 16.02 -5.80
CA ILE A 42 -19.23 14.64 -5.47
C ILE A 42 -20.30 14.21 -6.47
N LEU A 43 -21.31 15.05 -6.70
CA LEU A 43 -22.41 14.75 -7.62
C LEU A 43 -21.97 14.67 -9.09
N ALA A 44 -20.97 15.47 -9.50
CA ALA A 44 -20.40 15.40 -10.85
C ALA A 44 -19.76 14.04 -11.19
N ARG A 45 -19.44 13.23 -10.16
CA ARG A 45 -18.99 11.82 -10.33
C ARG A 45 -20.15 10.86 -10.66
N GLU A 46 -21.38 11.32 -10.59
CA GLU A 46 -22.61 10.51 -10.81
C GLU A 46 -22.57 9.23 -9.96
N PRO A 47 -22.33 9.31 -8.63
CA PRO A 47 -22.15 8.12 -7.81
C PRO A 47 -23.46 7.31 -7.75
N LYS A 48 -23.34 5.98 -7.80
CA LYS A 48 -24.45 5.07 -7.55
C LYS A 48 -24.76 4.90 -6.08
N GLY A 49 -23.77 5.14 -5.22
CA GLY A 49 -23.91 5.15 -3.78
C GLY A 49 -22.75 5.92 -3.12
N ILE A 50 -22.98 6.37 -1.90
CA ILE A 50 -21.98 7.07 -1.10
C ILE A 50 -21.77 6.27 0.19
N ILE A 51 -20.51 6.08 0.61
CA ILE A 51 -20.17 5.46 1.89
C ILE A 51 -19.49 6.53 2.76
N LEU A 52 -20.00 6.76 3.95
CA LEU A 52 -19.36 7.59 4.97
C LEU A 52 -18.48 6.69 5.82
N SER A 53 -17.18 6.92 5.84
CA SER A 53 -16.23 6.08 6.59
C SER A 53 -16.37 6.25 8.10
N GLY A 54 -15.67 5.42 8.86
CA GLY A 54 -15.40 5.65 10.26
C GLY A 54 -14.51 6.88 10.46
N GLY A 55 -14.24 7.22 11.73
CA GLY A 55 -13.36 8.32 12.10
C GLY A 55 -13.03 8.30 13.59
N PRO A 56 -11.95 8.96 14.03
CA PRO A 56 -11.52 8.97 15.42
C PRO A 56 -12.26 10.01 16.28
N ALA A 57 -13.02 10.93 15.67
CA ALA A 57 -13.67 12.03 16.34
C ALA A 57 -15.00 11.60 16.97
N SER A 58 -15.48 12.39 17.94
CA SER A 58 -16.85 12.33 18.46
C SER A 58 -17.70 13.38 17.76
N VAL A 59 -18.90 13.04 17.30
CA VAL A 59 -19.78 13.93 16.50
C VAL A 59 -20.24 15.17 17.25
N TYR A 60 -20.13 15.17 18.56
CA TYR A 60 -20.46 16.30 19.45
C TYR A 60 -19.24 17.15 19.84
N ALA A 61 -18.04 16.85 19.33
CA ALA A 61 -16.86 17.69 19.55
C ALA A 61 -16.96 18.98 18.74
N GLU A 62 -16.37 20.08 19.25
CA GLU A 62 -16.50 21.43 18.67
C GLU A 62 -15.98 21.53 17.22
N GLU A 63 -14.95 20.77 16.88
CA GLU A 63 -14.37 20.71 15.51
C GLU A 63 -14.59 19.34 14.84
N ALA A 64 -15.70 18.66 15.17
CA ALA A 64 -15.98 17.37 14.59
C ALA A 64 -16.15 17.44 13.06
N PRO A 65 -15.54 16.54 12.30
CA PRO A 65 -15.79 16.44 10.87
C PRO A 65 -17.28 16.25 10.58
N SER A 66 -17.89 17.14 9.79
CA SER A 66 -19.31 17.13 9.51
C SER A 66 -19.60 17.31 8.02
N LEU A 67 -20.86 17.09 7.64
CA LEU A 67 -21.36 17.22 6.27
C LEU A 67 -22.51 18.24 6.21
N ASP A 68 -22.68 18.88 5.06
CA ASP A 68 -23.91 19.61 4.77
C ASP A 68 -25.07 18.60 4.59
N ILE A 69 -26.16 18.80 5.32
CA ILE A 69 -27.38 17.99 5.26
C ILE A 69 -27.97 17.88 3.84
N LYS A 70 -27.63 18.81 2.95
CA LYS A 70 -28.03 18.77 1.53
C LYS A 70 -27.55 17.53 0.79
N LEU A 71 -26.46 16.89 1.23
CA LEU A 71 -26.00 15.65 0.62
C LEU A 71 -27.07 14.57 0.68
N PHE A 72 -27.86 14.50 1.75
CA PHE A 72 -28.91 13.51 1.97
C PHE A 72 -30.21 13.82 1.21
N GLN A 73 -30.27 14.90 0.45
CA GLN A 73 -31.45 15.29 -0.35
C GLN A 73 -31.37 14.83 -1.80
N ASN A 74 -30.26 14.23 -2.22
CA ASN A 74 -30.01 13.88 -3.62
C ASN A 74 -30.50 12.47 -4.01
N ASN A 75 -31.23 11.79 -3.15
CA ASN A 75 -31.80 10.45 -3.39
C ASN A 75 -30.75 9.36 -3.75
N ILE A 76 -29.45 9.63 -3.53
CA ILE A 76 -28.36 8.70 -3.73
C ILE A 76 -28.27 7.82 -2.47
N PRO A 77 -28.24 6.49 -2.59
CA PRO A 77 -28.07 5.60 -1.45
C PRO A 77 -26.81 5.92 -0.64
N ILE A 78 -26.97 6.05 0.67
CA ILE A 78 -25.87 6.36 1.59
C ILE A 78 -25.74 5.25 2.64
N LEU A 79 -24.50 4.79 2.86
CA LEU A 79 -24.14 3.86 3.93
C LEU A 79 -23.15 4.51 4.88
N GLY A 80 -23.53 4.72 6.15
CA GLY A 80 -22.61 5.19 7.20
C GLY A 80 -21.93 4.02 7.91
N LEU A 81 -20.63 4.11 8.16
CA LEU A 81 -19.87 3.12 8.92
C LEU A 81 -19.28 3.75 10.18
N CYS A 82 -19.54 3.18 11.35
CA CYS A 82 -19.04 3.62 12.64
C CYS A 82 -19.30 5.13 12.88
N TYR A 83 -18.30 5.99 12.77
CA TYR A 83 -18.50 7.45 12.84
C TYR A 83 -19.55 7.94 11.83
N GLY A 84 -19.59 7.38 10.61
CA GLY A 84 -20.61 7.71 9.60
C GLY A 84 -22.03 7.42 10.07
N MET A 85 -22.28 6.35 10.84
CA MET A 85 -23.57 6.08 11.47
C MET A 85 -23.91 7.13 12.53
N GLN A 86 -22.95 7.46 13.38
CA GLN A 86 -23.12 8.46 14.44
C GLN A 86 -23.42 9.84 13.85
N LEU A 87 -22.70 10.22 12.79
CA LEU A 87 -22.90 11.47 12.08
C LEU A 87 -24.30 11.56 11.43
N ILE A 88 -24.73 10.49 10.75
CA ILE A 88 -26.09 10.39 10.17
C ILE A 88 -27.13 10.59 11.27
N THR A 89 -26.99 9.89 12.39
CA THR A 89 -27.92 9.98 13.51
C THR A 89 -27.98 11.41 14.08
N HIS A 90 -26.82 12.03 14.32
CA HIS A 90 -26.70 13.39 14.84
C HIS A 90 -27.33 14.43 13.91
N LEU A 91 -27.01 14.38 12.61
CA LEU A 91 -27.52 15.32 11.62
C LEU A 91 -29.04 15.22 11.39
N HIS A 92 -29.64 14.06 11.71
CA HIS A 92 -31.09 13.83 11.58
C HIS A 92 -31.84 13.98 12.91
N GLY A 93 -31.19 14.53 13.95
CA GLY A 93 -31.83 14.88 15.22
C GLY A 93 -31.89 13.78 16.27
N GLY A 94 -31.15 12.69 16.09
CA GLY A 94 -30.89 11.70 17.15
C GLY A 94 -29.73 12.12 18.06
N LYS A 95 -29.43 11.29 19.06
CA LYS A 95 -28.35 11.55 20.01
C LYS A 95 -27.29 10.46 20.01
N VAL A 96 -26.06 10.92 20.12
CA VAL A 96 -24.87 10.09 20.28
C VAL A 96 -24.18 10.53 21.56
N ALA A 97 -23.74 9.59 22.35
CA ALA A 97 -23.00 9.88 23.58
C ALA A 97 -21.90 8.82 23.79
N ARG A 98 -20.99 9.15 24.68
CA ARG A 98 -19.94 8.21 25.10
C ARG A 98 -20.58 7.01 25.80
N ALA A 99 -20.17 5.81 25.38
CA ALA A 99 -20.65 4.57 25.96
C ALA A 99 -20.06 4.34 27.36
N ASP A 100 -20.87 3.91 28.32
CA ASP A 100 -20.38 3.43 29.61
C ASP A 100 -19.48 2.20 29.45
N LYS A 101 -19.85 1.31 28.53
CA LYS A 101 -19.07 0.15 28.09
C LYS A 101 -18.72 0.32 26.62
N GLN A 102 -17.44 0.58 26.35
CA GLN A 102 -16.91 0.68 25.00
C GLN A 102 -16.83 -0.69 24.32
N GLU A 103 -16.98 -0.74 23.00
CA GLU A 103 -16.90 -1.96 22.22
C GLU A 103 -15.68 -1.94 21.28
N PHE A 104 -14.70 -2.76 21.61
CA PHE A 104 -13.50 -2.98 20.78
C PHE A 104 -13.30 -4.48 20.55
N GLY A 105 -13.18 -4.87 19.29
CA GLY A 105 -12.95 -6.25 18.90
C GLY A 105 -14.20 -6.95 18.38
N LYS A 106 -14.27 -8.25 18.61
CA LYS A 106 -15.39 -9.10 18.11
C LYS A 106 -16.63 -8.92 18.97
N ALA A 107 -17.78 -8.71 18.32
CA ALA A 107 -19.10 -8.72 18.93
C ALA A 107 -20.05 -9.62 18.15
N GLU A 108 -21.03 -10.22 18.81
CA GLU A 108 -22.12 -10.96 18.16
C GLU A 108 -23.18 -9.96 17.70
N LEU A 109 -23.46 -9.95 16.40
CA LEU A 109 -24.53 -9.18 15.78
C LEU A 109 -25.79 -10.05 15.71
N GLU A 110 -26.93 -9.54 16.18
CA GLU A 110 -28.24 -10.16 16.01
C GLU A 110 -29.13 -9.29 15.12
N LEU A 111 -29.77 -9.93 14.11
CA LEU A 111 -30.59 -9.24 13.14
C LEU A 111 -32.01 -9.06 13.66
N ASP A 112 -32.52 -7.81 13.71
CA ASP A 112 -33.91 -7.48 14.03
C ASP A 112 -34.82 -7.69 12.81
N ASP A 113 -34.32 -7.46 11.60
CA ASP A 113 -35.00 -7.75 10.32
C ASP A 113 -34.18 -8.76 9.49
N LYS A 114 -34.58 -10.02 9.57
CA LYS A 114 -33.93 -11.14 8.84
C LYS A 114 -34.12 -11.07 7.32
N ASN A 115 -35.11 -10.33 6.85
CA ASN A 115 -35.43 -10.20 5.43
C ASN A 115 -34.87 -8.93 4.83
N HIS A 116 -34.16 -8.11 5.63
CA HIS A 116 -33.59 -6.87 5.17
C HIS A 116 -32.56 -7.10 4.06
N ILE A 117 -32.61 -6.28 3.02
CA ILE A 117 -31.77 -6.44 1.83
C ILE A 117 -30.27 -6.44 2.12
N LEU A 118 -29.80 -5.65 3.11
CA LEU A 118 -28.39 -5.63 3.55
C LEU A 118 -27.93 -6.97 4.13
N TYR A 119 -28.85 -7.75 4.71
CA TYR A 119 -28.58 -9.03 5.36
C TYR A 119 -29.00 -10.24 4.54
N LYS A 120 -29.26 -10.04 3.24
CA LYS A 120 -29.58 -11.13 2.32
C LYS A 120 -28.47 -12.18 2.33
N ASN A 121 -28.83 -13.44 2.61
CA ASN A 121 -27.92 -14.59 2.76
C ASN A 121 -26.96 -14.51 3.95
N ILE A 122 -27.24 -13.68 4.96
CA ILE A 122 -26.47 -13.59 6.20
C ILE A 122 -27.20 -14.36 7.31
N PRO A 123 -26.50 -15.15 8.15
CA PRO A 123 -27.09 -15.79 9.32
C PRO A 123 -27.69 -14.77 10.30
N ASN A 124 -28.76 -15.17 11.03
CA ASN A 124 -29.40 -14.29 12.01
C ASN A 124 -28.46 -13.78 13.11
N LYS A 125 -27.46 -14.59 13.43
CA LYS A 125 -26.35 -14.23 14.33
C LYS A 125 -25.06 -14.38 13.59
N THR A 126 -24.20 -13.36 13.68
CA THR A 126 -22.89 -13.36 13.04
C THR A 126 -21.89 -12.51 13.83
N THR A 127 -20.59 -12.75 13.65
CA THR A 127 -19.55 -11.98 14.31
C THR A 127 -19.18 -10.75 13.48
N VAL A 128 -19.14 -9.58 14.11
CA VAL A 128 -18.69 -8.33 13.50
C VAL A 128 -17.55 -7.71 14.33
N TRP A 129 -16.82 -6.78 13.71
CA TRP A 129 -15.74 -6.05 14.35
C TRP A 129 -16.21 -4.67 14.78
N MET A 130 -16.21 -4.42 16.08
CA MET A 130 -16.49 -3.14 16.69
C MET A 130 -15.20 -2.37 16.99
N SER A 131 -15.24 -1.04 16.87
CA SER A 131 -14.13 -0.16 17.22
C SER A 131 -14.67 1.23 17.56
N HIS A 132 -15.43 1.36 18.66
CA HIS A 132 -16.04 2.64 19.01
C HIS A 132 -16.13 2.85 20.53
N GLY A 133 -15.96 4.12 20.92
CA GLY A 133 -16.20 4.59 22.30
C GLY A 133 -17.53 5.31 22.46
N ASP A 134 -18.12 5.78 21.37
CA ASP A 134 -19.42 6.46 21.33
C ASP A 134 -20.46 5.55 20.67
N HIS A 135 -21.73 5.71 21.06
CA HIS A 135 -22.85 4.96 20.49
C HIS A 135 -24.11 5.82 20.38
N VAL A 136 -25.05 5.36 19.55
CA VAL A 136 -26.37 5.98 19.42
C VAL A 136 -27.20 5.69 20.67
N THR A 137 -27.62 6.74 21.39
CA THR A 137 -28.44 6.64 22.59
C THR A 137 -29.92 6.98 22.34
N GLU A 138 -30.19 7.78 21.32
CA GLU A 138 -31.55 8.15 20.92
C GLU A 138 -31.63 8.14 19.39
N MET A 139 -32.55 7.37 18.85
CA MET A 139 -32.75 7.24 17.41
C MET A 139 -33.21 8.55 16.78
N ALA A 140 -32.69 8.83 15.58
CA ALA A 140 -33.22 9.94 14.78
C ALA A 140 -34.64 9.60 14.30
N PRO A 141 -35.52 10.62 14.14
CA PRO A 141 -36.86 10.45 13.60
C PRO A 141 -36.87 9.73 12.25
N ASN A 142 -37.82 8.81 12.06
CA ASN A 142 -37.99 8.00 10.84
C ASN A 142 -36.86 7.01 10.54
N PHE A 143 -35.97 6.75 11.49
CA PHE A 143 -35.02 5.66 11.39
C PHE A 143 -35.53 4.42 12.15
N LYS A 144 -35.19 3.23 11.64
CA LYS A 144 -35.48 1.94 12.25
C LYS A 144 -34.20 1.21 12.60
N ILE A 145 -34.22 0.46 13.69
CA ILE A 145 -33.14 -0.47 14.04
C ILE A 145 -33.34 -1.73 13.20
N ILE A 146 -32.28 -2.22 12.57
CA ILE A 146 -32.28 -3.43 11.75
C ILE A 146 -31.33 -4.52 12.28
N ALA A 147 -30.44 -4.17 13.20
CA ALA A 147 -29.60 -5.11 13.95
C ALA A 147 -29.04 -4.46 15.21
N HIS A 148 -28.73 -5.29 16.21
CA HIS A 148 -28.13 -4.88 17.48
C HIS A 148 -27.03 -5.85 17.94
N THR A 149 -26.23 -5.44 18.92
CA THR A 149 -25.40 -6.29 19.77
C THR A 149 -25.98 -6.30 21.18
N ASP A 150 -25.38 -7.05 22.09
CA ASP A 150 -25.81 -7.06 23.50
C ASP A 150 -25.75 -5.67 24.17
N SER A 151 -24.92 -4.75 23.63
CA SER A 151 -24.62 -3.45 24.27
C SER A 151 -24.93 -2.22 23.41
N SER A 152 -25.22 -2.38 22.12
CA SER A 152 -25.43 -1.21 21.24
C SER A 152 -26.38 -1.48 20.06
N ILE A 153 -26.97 -0.40 19.55
CA ILE A 153 -27.62 -0.38 18.24
C ILE A 153 -26.53 -0.54 17.19
N ALA A 154 -26.56 -1.63 16.45
CA ALA A 154 -25.50 -1.99 15.52
C ALA A 154 -25.79 -1.61 14.07
N ALA A 155 -27.08 -1.48 13.69
CA ALA A 155 -27.44 -1.04 12.34
C ALA A 155 -28.81 -0.35 12.31
N ILE A 156 -28.91 0.66 11.46
CA ILE A 156 -30.12 1.48 11.29
C ILE A 156 -30.42 1.73 9.81
N GLU A 157 -31.68 2.02 9.50
CA GLU A 157 -32.11 2.45 8.18
C GLU A 157 -33.13 3.59 8.22
N ASN A 158 -33.15 4.40 7.16
CA ASN A 158 -34.27 5.21 6.72
C ASN A 158 -34.50 4.91 5.23
N SER A 159 -35.36 3.95 4.97
CA SER A 159 -35.62 3.45 3.60
C SER A 159 -36.24 4.52 2.68
N ASP A 160 -37.04 5.45 3.22
CA ASP A 160 -37.65 6.55 2.44
C ASP A 160 -36.59 7.50 1.85
N LYS A 161 -35.44 7.63 2.52
CA LYS A 161 -34.33 8.48 2.11
C LYS A 161 -33.14 7.68 1.54
N ASN A 162 -33.25 6.37 1.41
CA ASN A 162 -32.12 5.49 1.02
C ASN A 162 -30.89 5.64 1.90
N ILE A 163 -31.07 5.82 3.23
CA ILE A 163 -29.98 5.98 4.19
C ILE A 163 -29.89 4.73 5.06
N TYR A 164 -28.69 4.18 5.15
CA TYR A 164 -28.37 2.98 5.90
C TYR A 164 -27.11 3.22 6.72
N ALA A 165 -26.95 2.55 7.86
CA ALA A 165 -25.73 2.69 8.61
C ALA A 165 -25.41 1.49 9.49
N PHE A 166 -24.12 1.21 9.69
CA PHE A 166 -23.55 0.20 10.56
C PHE A 166 -22.64 0.84 11.60
N GLN A 167 -22.76 0.43 12.86
CA GLN A 167 -21.82 0.82 13.91
C GLN A 167 -20.50 0.05 13.82
N TYR A 168 -20.52 -1.14 13.22
CA TYR A 168 -19.37 -2.01 13.01
C TYR A 168 -18.68 -1.76 11.67
N HIS A 169 -17.52 -2.41 11.49
CA HIS A 169 -16.67 -2.33 10.32
C HIS A 169 -16.82 -3.57 9.43
N PRO A 170 -17.69 -3.55 8.41
CA PRO A 170 -17.85 -4.68 7.49
C PRO A 170 -16.66 -4.89 6.55
N GLU A 171 -15.84 -3.86 6.36
CA GLU A 171 -14.68 -3.86 5.47
C GLU A 171 -13.50 -4.70 5.96
N VAL A 172 -13.40 -4.92 7.29
CA VAL A 172 -12.29 -5.68 7.88
C VAL A 172 -12.54 -7.18 7.84
N THR A 173 -11.47 -7.97 7.76
CA THR A 173 -11.54 -9.45 7.66
C THR A 173 -12.11 -10.12 8.90
N HIS A 174 -12.11 -9.43 10.04
CA HIS A 174 -12.66 -9.94 11.30
C HIS A 174 -14.19 -9.92 11.36
N SER A 175 -14.84 -9.15 10.50
CA SER A 175 -16.31 -9.18 10.34
C SER A 175 -16.69 -10.33 9.41
N GLN A 176 -17.28 -11.38 10.01
CA GLN A 176 -17.84 -12.48 9.23
C GLN A 176 -18.96 -11.92 8.32
N HIS A 177 -18.99 -12.35 7.06
CA HIS A 177 -19.96 -11.86 6.08
C HIS A 177 -19.93 -10.35 5.79
N GLY A 178 -18.95 -9.59 6.32
CA GLY A 178 -18.85 -8.14 6.07
C GLY A 178 -18.77 -7.79 4.58
N PHE A 179 -18.05 -8.61 3.81
CA PHE A 179 -17.98 -8.47 2.36
C PHE A 179 -19.36 -8.64 1.69
N ASP A 180 -20.16 -9.61 2.13
CA ASP A 180 -21.50 -9.85 1.57
C ASP A 180 -22.46 -8.72 1.96
N MET A 181 -22.37 -8.14 3.15
CA MET A 181 -23.14 -6.96 3.57
C MET A 181 -22.82 -5.76 2.69
N LEU A 182 -21.54 -5.46 2.44
CA LEU A 182 -21.13 -4.41 1.50
C LEU A 182 -21.61 -4.71 0.08
N LYS A 183 -21.54 -5.96 -0.37
CA LYS A 183 -22.04 -6.38 -1.68
C LYS A 183 -23.54 -6.19 -1.82
N ASN A 184 -24.30 -6.47 -0.75
CA ASN A 184 -25.74 -6.24 -0.72
C ASN A 184 -26.09 -4.74 -0.81
N PHE A 185 -25.28 -3.87 -0.19
CA PHE A 185 -25.40 -2.42 -0.39
C PHE A 185 -25.09 -2.02 -1.84
N VAL A 186 -23.92 -2.42 -2.33
CA VAL A 186 -23.41 -1.99 -3.66
C VAL A 186 -24.34 -2.42 -4.80
N PHE A 187 -24.76 -3.68 -4.82
CA PHE A 187 -25.59 -4.22 -5.91
C PHE A 187 -27.08 -4.24 -5.57
N GLY A 188 -27.43 -4.47 -4.31
CA GLY A 188 -28.81 -4.60 -3.87
C GLY A 188 -29.50 -3.24 -3.76
N ILE A 189 -28.85 -2.26 -3.15
CA ILE A 189 -29.40 -0.94 -2.84
C ILE A 189 -28.93 0.10 -3.86
N ALA A 190 -27.61 0.29 -3.98
CA ALA A 190 -27.03 1.30 -4.88
C ALA A 190 -27.15 0.94 -6.37
N LYS A 191 -27.46 -0.32 -6.70
CA LYS A 191 -27.63 -0.80 -8.08
C LYS A 191 -26.41 -0.47 -8.96
N ALA A 192 -25.22 -0.48 -8.37
CA ALA A 192 -23.99 -0.22 -9.11
C ALA A 192 -23.70 -1.33 -10.12
N GLU A 193 -23.17 -0.97 -11.26
CA GLU A 193 -22.77 -1.90 -12.30
C GLU A 193 -21.27 -2.19 -12.23
N LYS A 194 -20.86 -3.37 -12.71
CA LYS A 194 -19.44 -3.70 -12.81
C LYS A 194 -18.79 -2.83 -13.89
N ASN A 195 -17.98 -1.88 -13.48
CA ASN A 195 -17.29 -0.92 -14.33
C ASN A 195 -15.79 -0.78 -14.02
N TRP A 196 -15.25 -1.70 -13.22
CA TRP A 196 -13.86 -1.75 -12.83
C TRP A 196 -13.23 -3.11 -13.15
N SER A 197 -12.34 -3.14 -14.14
CA SER A 197 -11.48 -4.29 -14.46
C SER A 197 -10.10 -3.82 -14.89
N MET A 198 -9.08 -4.67 -14.74
CA MET A 198 -7.72 -4.30 -15.11
C MET A 198 -7.54 -4.19 -16.61
N GLU A 199 -8.22 -4.99 -17.40
CA GLU A 199 -8.23 -4.91 -18.87
C GLU A 199 -8.73 -3.54 -19.35
N ASN A 200 -9.92 -3.13 -18.92
CA ASN A 200 -10.49 -1.81 -19.24
C ASN A 200 -9.60 -0.66 -18.72
N TYR A 201 -8.94 -0.87 -17.58
CA TYR A 201 -8.00 0.11 -17.04
C TYR A 201 -6.82 0.30 -17.97
N ILE A 202 -6.19 -0.78 -18.42
CA ILE A 202 -5.04 -0.75 -19.33
C ILE A 202 -5.41 -0.04 -20.63
N GLU A 203 -6.52 -0.43 -21.27
CA GLU A 203 -6.97 0.17 -22.54
C GLU A 203 -7.22 1.67 -22.39
N THR A 204 -7.97 2.07 -21.35
CA THR A 204 -8.29 3.47 -21.07
C THR A 204 -7.03 4.29 -20.81
N THR A 205 -6.13 3.76 -19.95
CA THR A 205 -4.91 4.46 -19.56
C THR A 205 -3.93 4.59 -20.73
N VAL A 206 -3.78 3.55 -21.54
CA VAL A 206 -2.98 3.59 -22.78
C VAL A 206 -3.47 4.70 -23.72
N LYS A 207 -4.79 4.81 -23.91
CA LYS A 207 -5.38 5.88 -24.73
C LYS A 207 -5.09 7.26 -24.16
N GLN A 208 -5.30 7.45 -22.85
CA GLN A 208 -5.05 8.72 -22.16
C GLN A 208 -3.57 9.14 -22.23
N ILE A 209 -2.64 8.19 -22.07
CA ILE A 209 -1.20 8.46 -22.20
C ILE A 209 -0.88 8.91 -23.63
N LYS A 210 -1.37 8.22 -24.65
CA LYS A 210 -1.17 8.59 -26.07
C LYS A 210 -1.65 10.01 -26.36
N GLU A 211 -2.85 10.34 -25.93
CA GLU A 211 -3.46 11.65 -26.15
C GLU A 211 -2.70 12.75 -25.42
N ARG A 212 -2.26 12.51 -24.18
CA ARG A 212 -1.57 13.50 -23.36
C ARG A 212 -0.12 13.73 -23.81
N VAL A 213 0.59 12.66 -24.13
CA VAL A 213 2.02 12.72 -24.49
C VAL A 213 2.21 13.19 -25.94
N GLY A 214 1.34 12.76 -26.87
CA GLY A 214 1.47 13.08 -28.28
C GLY A 214 2.82 12.65 -28.83
N ASN A 215 3.57 13.58 -29.43
CA ASN A 215 4.91 13.33 -29.99
C ASN A 215 6.08 13.62 -29.03
N LYS A 216 5.78 13.95 -27.77
CA LYS A 216 6.79 14.31 -26.78
C LYS A 216 7.48 13.06 -26.20
N LYS A 217 8.60 13.25 -25.52
CA LYS A 217 9.32 12.16 -24.85
C LYS A 217 9.00 12.13 -23.36
N VAL A 218 9.03 10.93 -22.81
CA VAL A 218 8.81 10.63 -21.39
C VAL A 218 10.07 10.02 -20.81
N ILE A 219 10.46 10.45 -19.63
CA ILE A 219 11.51 9.81 -18.82
C ILE A 219 10.92 9.15 -17.59
N LEU A 220 11.48 8.03 -17.17
CA LEU A 220 11.07 7.29 -15.98
C LEU A 220 12.30 6.79 -15.23
N GLY A 221 12.33 7.02 -13.91
CA GLY A 221 13.28 6.34 -13.02
C GLY A 221 12.82 4.92 -12.76
N LEU A 222 13.57 3.94 -13.29
CA LEU A 222 13.27 2.52 -13.09
C LEU A 222 14.03 2.02 -11.85
N SER A 223 13.32 1.78 -10.75
CA SER A 223 13.93 1.33 -9.50
C SER A 223 14.07 -0.20 -9.39
N GLY A 224 13.60 -0.95 -10.38
CA GLY A 224 13.47 -2.41 -10.29
C GLY A 224 12.31 -2.89 -9.40
N GLY A 225 11.60 -2.00 -8.72
CA GLY A 225 10.38 -2.29 -7.98
C GLY A 225 9.17 -2.53 -8.88
N VAL A 226 8.13 -3.22 -8.37
CA VAL A 226 6.96 -3.59 -9.17
C VAL A 226 6.24 -2.37 -9.75
N ASP A 227 6.12 -1.27 -9.01
CA ASP A 227 5.36 -0.10 -9.45
C ASP A 227 6.02 0.62 -10.61
N SER A 228 7.33 0.91 -10.51
CA SER A 228 8.09 1.50 -11.61
C SER A 228 8.11 0.59 -12.84
N SER A 229 8.15 -0.73 -12.64
CA SER A 229 8.13 -1.73 -13.70
C SER A 229 6.80 -1.76 -14.45
N VAL A 230 5.69 -1.74 -13.72
CA VAL A 230 4.34 -1.73 -14.32
C VAL A 230 4.06 -0.39 -14.99
N ALA A 231 4.48 0.73 -14.39
CA ALA A 231 4.40 2.05 -15.02
C ALA A 231 5.19 2.08 -16.34
N ALA A 232 6.43 1.57 -16.35
CA ALA A 232 7.24 1.47 -17.56
C ALA A 232 6.56 0.64 -18.66
N ALA A 233 6.07 -0.55 -18.32
CA ALA A 233 5.41 -1.44 -19.27
C ALA A 233 4.12 -0.80 -19.86
N LEU A 234 3.30 -0.15 -19.01
CA LEU A 234 2.08 0.51 -19.43
C LEU A 234 2.34 1.71 -20.36
N ILE A 235 3.33 2.56 -20.01
CA ILE A 235 3.73 3.69 -20.82
C ILE A 235 4.34 3.21 -22.13
N ASN A 236 5.23 2.19 -22.09
CA ASN A 236 5.83 1.62 -23.29
C ASN A 236 4.77 1.05 -24.25
N LYS A 237 3.74 0.37 -23.72
CA LYS A 237 2.58 -0.08 -24.52
C LYS A 237 1.86 1.08 -25.20
N ALA A 238 1.81 2.25 -24.58
CA ALA A 238 1.16 3.44 -25.11
C ALA A 238 2.00 4.15 -26.17
N ILE A 239 3.28 4.42 -25.92
CA ILE A 239 4.12 5.35 -26.71
C ILE A 239 5.45 4.74 -27.19
N GLY A 240 5.71 3.47 -26.88
CA GLY A 240 6.91 2.75 -27.36
C GLY A 240 8.22 3.48 -26.99
N ARG A 241 9.07 3.67 -27.98
CA ARG A 241 10.43 4.25 -27.80
C ARG A 241 10.47 5.73 -27.43
N GLN A 242 9.33 6.43 -27.35
CA GLN A 242 9.28 7.78 -26.78
C GLN A 242 9.54 7.76 -25.26
N LEU A 243 9.37 6.58 -24.60
CA LEU A 243 9.77 6.37 -23.23
C LEU A 243 11.27 6.06 -23.15
N THR A 244 11.99 6.76 -22.28
CA THR A 244 13.35 6.40 -21.85
C THR A 244 13.35 6.11 -20.36
N CYS A 245 13.70 4.90 -20.00
CA CYS A 245 13.87 4.47 -18.62
C CYS A 245 15.33 4.66 -18.19
N ILE A 246 15.56 5.24 -17.03
CA ILE A 246 16.88 5.40 -16.41
C ILE A 246 16.93 4.46 -15.20
N PHE A 247 17.79 3.47 -15.25
CA PHE A 247 18.08 2.56 -14.16
C PHE A 247 19.43 2.90 -13.57
N VAL A 248 19.50 3.16 -12.26
CA VAL A 248 20.74 3.51 -11.57
C VAL A 248 21.19 2.32 -10.73
N ASP A 249 22.33 1.74 -11.10
CA ASP A 249 23.02 0.77 -10.26
C ASP A 249 23.85 1.52 -9.21
N THR A 250 23.35 1.53 -8.00
CA THR A 250 23.95 2.22 -6.86
C THR A 250 25.05 1.42 -6.17
N GLY A 251 25.30 0.16 -6.60
CA GLY A 251 26.14 -0.79 -5.88
C GLY A 251 25.48 -1.37 -4.60
N LEU A 252 24.24 -0.94 -4.28
CA LEU A 252 23.48 -1.40 -3.12
C LEU A 252 22.28 -2.26 -3.52
N LEU A 253 22.27 -2.77 -4.73
CA LEU A 253 21.26 -3.67 -5.27
C LEU A 253 21.52 -5.12 -4.83
N ARG A 254 20.48 -5.97 -4.94
CA ARG A 254 20.59 -7.41 -4.77
C ARG A 254 21.49 -8.04 -5.84
N LYS A 255 21.91 -9.29 -5.61
CA LYS A 255 22.74 -10.04 -6.55
C LYS A 255 22.08 -10.11 -7.92
N ASP A 256 22.85 -9.74 -8.96
CA ASP A 256 22.43 -9.75 -10.37
C ASP A 256 21.16 -8.95 -10.70
N GLU A 257 20.70 -8.07 -9.80
CA GLU A 257 19.45 -7.34 -9.97
C GLU A 257 19.46 -6.45 -11.21
N ALA A 258 20.52 -5.66 -11.41
CA ALA A 258 20.67 -4.81 -12.59
C ALA A 258 20.63 -5.61 -13.88
N LYS A 259 21.34 -6.76 -13.92
CA LYS A 259 21.37 -7.67 -15.06
C LYS A 259 19.98 -8.26 -15.33
N GLN A 260 19.28 -8.76 -14.30
CA GLN A 260 17.94 -9.32 -14.43
C GLN A 260 16.94 -8.31 -14.96
N VAL A 261 16.96 -7.09 -14.42
CA VAL A 261 16.10 -5.99 -14.89
C VAL A 261 16.35 -5.72 -16.37
N MET A 262 17.62 -5.53 -16.77
CA MET A 262 17.97 -5.25 -18.16
C MET A 262 17.56 -6.38 -19.12
N GLU A 263 17.78 -7.64 -18.75
CA GLU A 263 17.40 -8.79 -19.56
C GLU A 263 15.90 -8.91 -19.77
N VAL A 264 15.11 -8.73 -18.71
CA VAL A 264 13.64 -8.84 -18.79
C VAL A 264 13.06 -7.78 -19.71
N TYR A 265 13.48 -6.54 -19.55
CA TYR A 265 12.91 -5.46 -20.35
C TYR A 265 13.42 -5.45 -21.79
N ALA A 266 14.66 -5.85 -22.04
CA ALA A 266 15.15 -6.01 -23.40
C ALA A 266 14.43 -7.13 -24.16
N LYS A 267 14.11 -8.25 -23.48
CA LYS A 267 13.47 -9.41 -24.13
C LYS A 267 11.97 -9.25 -24.34
N ASN A 268 11.28 -8.63 -23.35
CA ASN A 268 9.81 -8.66 -23.32
C ASN A 268 9.16 -7.38 -23.82
N PHE A 269 9.86 -6.24 -23.85
CA PHE A 269 9.20 -4.95 -24.02
C PHE A 269 9.80 -4.00 -25.05
N ASP A 270 10.93 -4.32 -25.70
CA ASP A 270 11.65 -3.40 -26.61
C ASP A 270 11.77 -1.97 -26.03
N MET A 271 12.10 -1.87 -24.75
CA MET A 271 12.20 -0.60 -24.05
C MET A 271 13.55 0.07 -24.24
N ASN A 272 13.55 1.40 -24.35
CA ASN A 272 14.78 2.20 -24.29
C ASN A 272 15.19 2.38 -22.82
N ILE A 273 16.19 1.61 -22.36
CA ILE A 273 16.68 1.66 -20.98
C ILE A 273 18.15 2.03 -20.96
N LYS A 274 18.48 3.04 -20.15
CA LYS A 274 19.86 3.40 -19.82
C LYS A 274 20.19 2.88 -18.43
N CYS A 275 21.16 1.98 -18.34
CA CYS A 275 21.70 1.51 -17.06
C CYS A 275 22.94 2.33 -16.73
N ILE A 276 22.91 3.01 -15.59
CA ILE A 276 24.00 3.88 -15.12
C ILE A 276 24.67 3.20 -13.94
N ASN A 277 25.92 2.82 -14.11
CA ASN A 277 26.74 2.35 -13.00
C ASN A 277 27.22 3.54 -12.18
N ALA A 278 26.74 3.64 -10.96
CA ALA A 278 27.08 4.70 -10.01
C ALA A 278 27.65 4.15 -8.68
N GLU A 279 28.00 2.85 -8.61
CA GLU A 279 28.49 2.19 -7.41
C GLU A 279 29.57 2.99 -6.67
N GLU A 280 30.65 3.37 -7.36
CA GLU A 280 31.76 4.11 -6.75
C GLU A 280 31.30 5.45 -6.16
N ARG A 281 30.41 6.15 -6.87
CA ARG A 281 29.87 7.45 -6.46
C ARG A 281 29.06 7.35 -5.15
N PHE A 282 28.19 6.33 -5.02
CA PHE A 282 27.41 6.09 -3.81
C PHE A 282 28.31 5.65 -2.65
N LEU A 283 29.20 4.69 -2.87
CA LEU A 283 30.07 4.17 -1.83
C LEU A 283 31.01 5.25 -1.28
N THR A 284 31.55 6.12 -2.15
CA THR A 284 32.39 7.26 -1.73
C THR A 284 31.62 8.22 -0.82
N LYS A 285 30.36 8.52 -1.12
CA LYS A 285 29.52 9.41 -0.30
C LYS A 285 29.09 8.79 1.03
N LEU A 286 29.05 7.45 1.11
CA LEU A 286 28.68 6.71 2.30
C LEU A 286 29.88 6.37 3.20
N ALA A 287 31.12 6.64 2.76
CA ALA A 287 32.32 6.35 3.55
C ALA A 287 32.27 7.05 4.91
N GLY A 288 32.47 6.31 5.99
CA GLY A 288 32.41 6.78 7.37
C GLY A 288 31.01 7.10 7.92
N VAL A 289 29.95 6.92 7.13
CA VAL A 289 28.55 7.20 7.56
C VAL A 289 27.95 5.98 8.23
N THR A 290 27.54 6.14 9.48
CA THR A 290 26.95 5.05 10.29
C THR A 290 25.51 5.30 10.72
N ASP A 291 25.05 6.56 10.71
CA ASP A 291 23.70 6.94 11.09
C ASP A 291 22.69 6.57 9.99
N PRO A 292 21.63 5.81 10.33
CA PRO A 292 20.65 5.31 9.34
C PRO A 292 19.95 6.42 8.55
N GLU A 293 19.54 7.49 9.22
CA GLU A 293 18.83 8.59 8.59
C GLU A 293 19.75 9.37 7.64
N THR A 294 21.00 9.55 8.02
CA THR A 294 22.03 10.17 7.18
C THR A 294 22.31 9.34 5.93
N LYS A 295 22.43 8.00 6.08
CA LYS A 295 22.55 7.08 4.93
C LYS A 295 21.39 7.24 3.96
N ARG A 296 20.14 7.21 4.46
CA ARG A 296 18.94 7.37 3.65
C ARG A 296 18.93 8.70 2.87
N LYS A 297 19.30 9.80 3.52
CA LYS A 297 19.38 11.14 2.91
C LYS A 297 20.45 11.21 1.83
N ILE A 298 21.64 10.65 2.09
CA ILE A 298 22.73 10.63 1.10
C ILE A 298 22.33 9.80 -0.11
N ILE A 299 21.82 8.59 0.10
CA ILE A 299 21.42 7.70 -1.01
C ILE A 299 20.30 8.34 -1.83
N GLY A 300 19.28 8.88 -1.17
CA GLY A 300 18.18 9.53 -1.86
C GLY A 300 18.62 10.76 -2.67
N LYS A 301 19.45 11.62 -2.07
CA LYS A 301 19.98 12.82 -2.75
C LYS A 301 20.83 12.43 -3.95
N GLU A 302 21.76 11.49 -3.77
CA GLU A 302 22.67 11.06 -4.82
C GLU A 302 21.94 10.41 -6.00
N PHE A 303 20.91 9.60 -5.70
CA PHE A 303 20.04 9.03 -6.73
C PHE A 303 19.38 10.11 -7.58
N VAL A 304 18.85 11.15 -6.95
CA VAL A 304 18.22 12.28 -7.65
C VAL A 304 19.25 13.03 -8.50
N GLU A 305 20.47 13.24 -7.99
CA GLU A 305 21.55 13.92 -8.75
C GLU A 305 21.91 13.13 -10.00
N VAL A 306 22.19 11.82 -9.88
CA VAL A 306 22.50 10.94 -11.02
C VAL A 306 21.36 10.91 -12.03
N PHE A 307 20.12 10.76 -11.54
CA PHE A 307 18.94 10.75 -12.40
C PHE A 307 18.81 12.06 -13.20
N ASN A 308 18.99 13.20 -12.55
CA ASN A 308 18.89 14.52 -13.20
C ASN A 308 19.98 14.76 -14.23
N GLU A 309 21.21 14.32 -13.96
CA GLU A 309 22.32 14.40 -14.92
C GLU A 309 22.00 13.61 -16.19
N GLU A 310 21.42 12.43 -16.06
CA GLU A 310 21.04 11.60 -17.20
C GLU A 310 19.78 12.09 -17.92
N ALA A 311 18.82 12.61 -17.16
CA ALA A 311 17.58 13.18 -17.71
C ALA A 311 17.88 14.39 -18.62
N LYS A 312 18.81 15.25 -18.23
CA LYS A 312 19.25 16.42 -19.04
C LYS A 312 19.88 16.04 -20.40
N LYS A 313 20.41 14.81 -20.53
CA LYS A 313 20.99 14.32 -21.80
C LYS A 313 19.92 13.83 -22.79
N ILE A 314 18.65 13.79 -22.37
CA ILE A 314 17.53 13.31 -23.21
C ILE A 314 16.80 14.50 -23.78
N GLU A 315 17.19 14.91 -25.00
CA GLU A 315 16.55 16.01 -25.69
C GLU A 315 15.07 15.75 -25.97
N GLY A 316 14.23 16.77 -25.76
CA GLY A 316 12.78 16.72 -26.01
C GLY A 316 11.98 15.94 -24.99
N ALA A 317 12.54 15.65 -23.82
CA ALA A 317 11.78 15.10 -22.70
C ALA A 317 10.98 16.23 -22.02
N GLU A 318 9.64 16.07 -21.99
CA GLU A 318 8.73 17.02 -21.35
C GLU A 318 7.96 16.40 -20.21
N PHE A 319 7.94 15.07 -20.12
CA PHE A 319 7.23 14.33 -19.07
C PHE A 319 8.19 13.53 -18.18
N LEU A 320 7.93 13.58 -16.87
CA LEU A 320 8.51 12.66 -15.89
C LEU A 320 7.42 11.68 -15.43
N ALA A 321 7.63 10.40 -15.70
CA ALA A 321 6.73 9.37 -15.22
C ALA A 321 7.13 8.89 -13.83
N GLN A 322 6.12 8.60 -12.99
CA GLN A 322 6.28 8.07 -11.64
C GLN A 322 5.33 6.90 -11.41
N GLY A 323 5.78 5.93 -10.61
CA GLY A 323 4.99 4.78 -10.18
C GLY A 323 4.14 5.04 -8.93
N THR A 324 3.64 6.27 -8.74
CA THR A 324 2.74 6.64 -7.65
C THR A 324 1.48 5.77 -7.70
N ILE A 325 1.09 5.20 -6.58
CA ILE A 325 -0.11 4.35 -6.44
C ILE A 325 -1.17 5.03 -5.58
N TYR A 326 -2.39 4.48 -5.56
CA TYR A 326 -3.51 5.12 -4.89
C TYR A 326 -3.32 5.37 -3.38
N PRO A 327 -2.73 4.45 -2.59
CA PRO A 327 -2.38 4.72 -1.20
C PRO A 327 -1.48 5.94 -1.00
N ASP A 328 -0.47 6.13 -1.87
CA ASP A 328 0.43 7.30 -1.80
C ASP A 328 -0.34 8.62 -2.00
N VAL A 329 -1.36 8.59 -2.89
CA VAL A 329 -2.22 9.75 -3.15
C VAL A 329 -3.08 10.09 -1.93
N ILE A 330 -3.73 9.09 -1.33
CA ILE A 330 -4.59 9.29 -0.16
C ILE A 330 -3.76 9.82 1.01
N GLU A 331 -2.58 9.23 1.27
CA GLU A 331 -1.67 9.67 2.33
C GLU A 331 -1.18 11.12 2.11
N SER A 332 -1.01 11.56 0.86
CA SER A 332 -0.56 12.92 0.54
C SER A 332 -1.67 13.97 0.68
N VAL A 333 -2.93 13.56 0.51
CA VAL A 333 -4.12 14.44 0.62
C VAL A 333 -4.70 14.39 2.04
N SER A 334 -4.27 13.44 2.87
CA SER A 334 -4.78 13.29 4.23
C SER A 334 -4.57 14.57 5.03
N VAL A 335 -5.60 15.26 5.06
CA VAL A 335 -6.21 16.18 6.00
C VAL A 335 -5.28 16.73 7.07
N LYS A 336 -5.23 18.06 7.14
CA LYS A 336 -4.90 18.82 8.32
C LYS A 336 -5.88 18.47 9.46
N GLY A 337 -5.57 17.40 10.16
CA GLY A 337 -6.18 16.93 11.39
C GLY A 337 -5.05 16.44 12.31
N PRO A 338 -5.28 16.15 13.59
CA PRO A 338 -4.22 15.88 14.58
C PRO A 338 -3.41 14.60 14.35
N SER A 339 -3.63 13.85 13.29
CA SER A 339 -2.74 12.77 12.88
C SER A 339 -1.54 13.36 12.17
N VAL A 340 -0.39 13.24 12.81
CA VAL A 340 0.94 13.59 12.30
C VAL A 340 1.13 12.98 10.90
N THR A 341 1.45 13.82 9.92
CA THR A 341 1.86 13.41 8.58
C THR A 341 3.07 12.48 8.67
N ILE A 342 2.84 11.16 8.58
CA ILE A 342 3.88 10.15 8.80
C ILE A 342 4.80 9.97 7.59
N LYS A 343 4.45 10.51 6.41
CA LYS A 343 5.30 10.39 5.21
C LYS A 343 5.26 11.65 4.34
N SER A 344 6.23 12.51 4.53
CA SER A 344 6.57 13.60 3.59
C SER A 344 7.52 13.16 2.46
N HIS A 345 7.69 11.85 2.20
CA HIS A 345 8.84 11.32 1.46
C HIS A 345 8.52 10.39 0.30
N HIS A 346 7.50 10.65 -0.50
CA HIS A 346 7.42 10.00 -1.81
C HIS A 346 7.60 11.01 -2.96
N ASN A 347 8.86 11.10 -3.41
CA ASN A 347 9.34 11.42 -4.77
C ASN A 347 9.08 12.79 -5.40
N VAL A 348 8.51 13.80 -4.76
CA VAL A 348 8.29 15.12 -5.42
C VAL A 348 9.25 16.20 -4.91
N GLY A 349 9.89 16.00 -3.76
CA GLY A 349 10.74 17.03 -3.10
C GLY A 349 12.18 17.17 -3.61
N GLY A 350 12.63 16.27 -4.47
CA GLY A 350 14.04 16.20 -4.89
C GLY A 350 14.37 16.68 -6.31
N LEU A 351 13.36 16.97 -7.12
CA LEU A 351 13.62 17.44 -8.48
C LEU A 351 14.09 18.90 -8.47
N PRO A 352 15.14 19.26 -9.23
CA PRO A 352 15.55 20.65 -9.41
C PRO A 352 14.37 21.48 -9.93
N LYS A 353 14.19 22.66 -9.37
CA LYS A 353 13.15 23.62 -9.80
C LYS A 353 13.31 24.07 -11.24
N ASP A 354 14.46 23.78 -11.84
CA ASP A 354 14.84 24.16 -13.20
C ASP A 354 14.33 23.17 -14.27
N LEU A 355 13.95 21.95 -13.89
CA LEU A 355 13.38 20.95 -14.80
C LEU A 355 11.86 21.02 -14.75
N LYS A 356 11.26 21.70 -15.74
CA LYS A 356 9.80 21.82 -15.88
C LYS A 356 9.21 20.60 -16.59
N PHE A 357 9.26 19.42 -15.93
CA PHE A 357 8.54 18.26 -16.42
C PHE A 357 7.09 18.27 -15.97
N GLU A 358 6.19 17.87 -16.86
CA GLU A 358 4.85 17.45 -16.46
C GLU A 358 4.89 16.04 -15.85
N LEU A 359 4.17 15.82 -14.74
CA LEU A 359 4.09 14.51 -14.11
C LEU A 359 3.13 13.60 -14.89
N LEU A 360 3.57 12.36 -15.13
CA LEU A 360 2.76 11.28 -15.70
C LEU A 360 2.69 10.12 -14.71
N GLU A 361 1.55 9.92 -14.05
CA GLU A 361 1.34 8.95 -12.97
C GLU A 361 0.29 7.90 -13.37
N PRO A 362 0.64 6.93 -14.21
CA PRO A 362 -0.33 6.01 -14.79
C PRO A 362 -0.93 5.01 -13.80
N LEU A 363 -0.39 4.87 -12.58
CA LEU A 363 -0.86 3.95 -11.56
C LEU A 363 -1.58 4.63 -10.40
N ARG A 364 -1.77 5.96 -10.48
CA ARG A 364 -2.29 6.80 -9.39
C ARG A 364 -3.64 6.35 -8.83
N GLU A 365 -4.44 5.65 -9.61
CA GLU A 365 -5.74 5.15 -9.20
C GLU A 365 -5.70 3.70 -8.68
N LEU A 366 -4.56 3.01 -8.69
CA LEU A 366 -4.48 1.57 -8.39
C LEU A 366 -3.97 1.29 -6.99
N PHE A 367 -4.55 0.30 -6.33
CA PHE A 367 -3.96 -0.36 -5.17
C PHE A 367 -2.81 -1.30 -5.58
N LYS A 368 -1.96 -1.66 -4.63
CA LYS A 368 -0.78 -2.49 -4.89
C LYS A 368 -1.09 -3.84 -5.53
N ASP A 369 -2.17 -4.48 -5.11
CA ASP A 369 -2.61 -5.75 -5.68
C ASP A 369 -3.19 -5.59 -7.11
N GLU A 370 -3.83 -4.45 -7.40
CA GLU A 370 -4.29 -4.10 -8.73
C GLU A 370 -3.10 -3.81 -9.66
N VAL A 371 -2.06 -3.13 -9.18
CA VAL A 371 -0.80 -2.92 -9.91
C VAL A 371 -0.18 -4.26 -10.31
N ARG A 372 -0.14 -5.22 -9.39
CA ARG A 372 0.36 -6.58 -9.70
C ARG A 372 -0.48 -7.28 -10.76
N LYS A 373 -1.81 -7.16 -10.72
CA LYS A 373 -2.70 -7.70 -11.75
C LYS A 373 -2.42 -7.07 -13.11
N VAL A 374 -2.33 -5.73 -13.16
CA VAL A 374 -1.94 -5.00 -14.39
C VAL A 374 -0.58 -5.47 -14.90
N GLY A 375 0.39 -5.67 -14.02
CA GLY A 375 1.71 -6.18 -14.39
C GLY A 375 1.63 -7.54 -15.10
N ARG A 376 0.84 -8.48 -14.59
CA ARG A 376 0.62 -9.79 -15.22
C ARG A 376 -0.06 -9.68 -16.57
N GLU A 377 -1.12 -8.87 -16.68
CA GLU A 377 -1.82 -8.62 -17.96
C GLU A 377 -0.91 -7.95 -19.00
N LEU A 378 0.09 -7.19 -18.58
CA LEU A 378 1.11 -6.61 -19.46
C LEU A 378 2.24 -7.59 -19.80
N GLY A 379 2.26 -8.79 -19.25
CA GLY A 379 3.27 -9.83 -19.51
C GLY A 379 4.56 -9.67 -18.70
N ILE A 380 4.54 -8.94 -17.59
CA ILE A 380 5.67 -8.92 -16.65
C ILE A 380 5.73 -10.27 -15.93
N PRO A 381 6.88 -10.95 -15.90
CA PRO A 381 7.01 -12.24 -15.23
C PRO A 381 6.61 -12.23 -13.76
N ASP A 382 5.95 -13.29 -13.29
CA ASP A 382 5.45 -13.40 -11.92
C ASP A 382 6.52 -13.17 -10.85
N TYR A 383 7.75 -13.66 -11.06
CA TYR A 383 8.83 -13.45 -10.08
C TYR A 383 9.25 -11.98 -9.91
N MET A 384 8.93 -11.11 -10.87
CA MET A 384 9.09 -9.65 -10.73
C MET A 384 7.87 -8.99 -10.12
N VAL A 385 6.67 -9.46 -10.48
CA VAL A 385 5.40 -8.93 -9.96
C VAL A 385 5.23 -9.27 -8.48
N ASP A 386 5.59 -10.49 -8.08
CA ASP A 386 5.45 -10.99 -6.70
C ASP A 386 6.69 -10.75 -5.83
N ARG A 387 7.58 -9.92 -6.30
CA ARG A 387 8.80 -9.57 -5.60
C ARG A 387 8.50 -8.95 -4.23
N HIS A 388 9.23 -9.42 -3.20
CA HIS A 388 9.21 -8.79 -1.90
C HIS A 388 9.63 -7.32 -1.98
N PRO A 389 9.08 -6.44 -1.13
CA PRO A 389 9.53 -5.06 -1.04
C PRO A 389 11.05 -4.97 -0.87
N PHE A 390 11.66 -4.06 -1.61
CA PHE A 390 13.05 -3.73 -1.49
C PHE A 390 13.15 -2.20 -1.36
N PRO A 391 13.68 -1.69 -0.24
CA PRO A 391 13.66 -0.27 0.03
C PRO A 391 14.57 0.50 -0.92
N GLY A 392 14.26 1.79 -1.16
CA GLY A 392 15.06 2.64 -2.03
C GLY A 392 16.55 2.69 -1.68
N PRO A 393 16.96 2.76 -0.39
CA PRO A 393 18.37 2.68 0.00
C PRO A 393 19.04 1.32 -0.22
N GLY A 394 18.29 0.29 -0.61
CA GLY A 394 18.80 -1.04 -0.92
C GLY A 394 19.51 -1.71 0.26
N LEU A 395 20.65 -2.35 -0.03
CA LEU A 395 21.47 -2.99 1.00
C LEU A 395 22.09 -2.00 2.00
N GLY A 396 22.10 -0.70 1.69
CA GLY A 396 22.69 0.33 2.56
C GLY A 396 22.06 0.40 3.95
N ILE A 397 20.78 0.05 4.10
CA ILE A 397 20.07 -0.01 5.39
C ILE A 397 19.94 -1.43 5.96
N ARG A 398 20.62 -2.39 5.33
CA ARG A 398 20.73 -3.77 5.80
C ARG A 398 22.18 -4.10 6.22
N ILE A 399 23.09 -3.13 6.06
CA ILE A 399 24.44 -3.13 6.60
C ILE A 399 24.45 -2.15 7.78
N LEU A 400 24.41 -2.66 9.01
CA LEU A 400 24.46 -1.80 10.19
C LEU A 400 25.84 -1.16 10.31
N GLY A 401 25.84 0.14 10.64
CA GLY A 401 27.08 0.92 10.66
C GLY A 401 27.57 1.33 9.27
N GLU A 402 28.89 1.47 9.07
CA GLU A 402 29.46 1.92 7.81
C GLU A 402 29.24 0.94 6.66
N VAL A 403 28.82 1.47 5.51
CA VAL A 403 28.64 0.73 4.25
C VAL A 403 29.94 0.74 3.46
N THR A 404 30.45 -0.44 3.14
CA THR A 404 31.61 -0.62 2.24
C THR A 404 31.27 -1.60 1.13
N LYS A 405 32.06 -1.56 0.05
CA LYS A 405 31.89 -2.54 -1.04
C LYS A 405 32.02 -3.98 -0.55
N GLU A 406 33.01 -4.27 0.29
CA GLU A 406 33.22 -5.59 0.87
C GLU A 406 31.99 -6.09 1.61
N LYS A 407 31.45 -5.25 2.51
CA LYS A 407 30.24 -5.62 3.29
C LYS A 407 28.99 -5.78 2.39
N ALA A 408 28.87 -4.94 1.36
CA ALA A 408 27.78 -5.04 0.40
C ALA A 408 27.86 -6.36 -0.39
N ASP A 409 29.06 -6.76 -0.82
CA ASP A 409 29.28 -8.02 -1.52
C ASP A 409 29.01 -9.23 -0.63
N ILE A 410 29.47 -9.25 0.61
CA ILE A 410 29.19 -10.29 1.62
C ILE A 410 27.67 -10.42 1.83
N LEU A 411 26.99 -9.31 2.10
CA LEU A 411 25.54 -9.32 2.36
C LEU A 411 24.75 -9.77 1.11
N ARG A 412 25.17 -9.35 -0.07
CA ARG A 412 24.54 -9.68 -1.36
C ARG A 412 24.52 -11.20 -1.60
N GLU A 413 25.66 -11.87 -1.31
CA GLU A 413 25.75 -13.33 -1.44
C GLU A 413 24.86 -14.04 -0.41
N ALA A 414 24.88 -13.60 0.86
CA ALA A 414 24.05 -14.19 1.90
C ALA A 414 22.55 -14.02 1.63
N ASP A 415 22.13 -12.81 1.20
CA ASP A 415 20.72 -12.51 0.84
C ASP A 415 20.27 -13.36 -0.34
N ALA A 416 21.13 -13.56 -1.35
CA ALA A 416 20.82 -14.39 -2.51
C ALA A 416 20.56 -15.84 -2.12
N ILE A 417 21.37 -16.44 -1.24
CA ILE A 417 21.18 -17.80 -0.72
C ILE A 417 19.84 -17.92 0.01
N PHE A 418 19.53 -16.98 0.90
CA PHE A 418 18.29 -17.01 1.66
C PHE A 418 17.06 -16.95 0.74
N ILE A 419 17.05 -16.03 -0.21
CA ILE A 419 15.94 -15.86 -1.18
C ILE A 419 15.83 -17.10 -2.10
N GLU A 420 16.95 -17.68 -2.55
CA GLU A 420 16.97 -18.88 -3.35
C GLU A 420 16.34 -20.07 -2.61
N GLU A 421 16.73 -20.29 -1.34
CA GLU A 421 16.19 -21.39 -0.54
C GLU A 421 14.70 -21.18 -0.21
N LEU A 422 14.25 -19.96 0.06
CA LEU A 422 12.82 -19.65 0.21
C LEU A 422 12.01 -20.05 -1.03
N ARG A 423 12.54 -19.79 -2.22
CA ARG A 423 11.88 -20.18 -3.48
C ARG A 423 11.87 -21.68 -3.68
N LYS A 424 13.00 -22.35 -3.44
CA LYS A 424 13.10 -23.83 -3.55
C LYS A 424 12.17 -24.58 -2.60
N ALA A 425 11.89 -23.99 -1.44
CA ALA A 425 11.02 -24.56 -0.42
C ALA A 425 9.55 -24.14 -0.54
N ASP A 426 9.16 -23.40 -1.59
CA ASP A 426 7.82 -22.80 -1.76
C ASP A 426 7.38 -21.94 -0.58
N LEU A 427 8.33 -21.30 0.10
CA LEU A 427 8.09 -20.39 1.24
C LEU A 427 8.09 -18.93 0.85
N TYR A 428 8.64 -18.56 -0.31
CA TYR A 428 8.82 -17.18 -0.73
C TYR A 428 7.50 -16.40 -0.72
N ASN A 429 6.43 -16.96 -1.29
CA ASN A 429 5.12 -16.33 -1.35
C ASN A 429 4.29 -16.51 -0.06
N LYS A 430 4.78 -17.28 0.91
CA LYS A 430 4.13 -17.47 2.21
C LYS A 430 4.57 -16.44 3.25
N VAL A 431 5.61 -15.68 2.95
CA VAL A 431 6.10 -14.59 3.79
C VAL A 431 5.98 -13.27 3.02
N SER A 432 5.72 -12.17 3.75
CA SER A 432 5.49 -10.86 3.11
C SER A 432 6.79 -10.16 2.74
N GLN A 433 7.85 -10.37 3.53
CA GLN A 433 9.18 -9.83 3.29
C GLN A 433 10.23 -10.71 3.97
N ALA A 434 11.35 -10.97 3.26
CA ALA A 434 12.48 -11.70 3.79
C ALA A 434 13.79 -11.14 3.24
N PHE A 435 14.81 -11.06 4.08
CA PHE A 435 16.14 -10.55 3.75
C PHE A 435 17.17 -10.92 4.81
N VAL A 436 18.44 -10.65 4.51
CA VAL A 436 19.56 -10.76 5.43
C VAL A 436 20.04 -9.38 5.87
N VAL A 437 20.48 -9.27 7.11
CA VAL A 437 21.10 -8.06 7.69
C VAL A 437 22.54 -8.42 8.11
N LEU A 438 23.50 -7.55 7.81
CA LEU A 438 24.87 -7.69 8.25
C LEU A 438 25.15 -6.79 9.46
N LEU A 439 25.53 -7.42 10.58
CA LEU A 439 25.86 -6.69 11.80
C LEU A 439 27.33 -6.22 11.78
N PRO A 440 27.65 -5.08 12.43
CA PRO A 440 29.02 -4.61 12.57
C PRO A 440 29.83 -5.44 13.59
N VAL A 441 29.21 -6.42 14.21
CA VAL A 441 29.81 -7.25 15.25
C VAL A 441 30.49 -8.46 14.62
N LYS A 442 31.75 -8.64 14.93
CA LYS A 442 32.51 -9.85 14.63
C LYS A 442 32.51 -10.81 15.79
N SER A 443 32.36 -12.08 15.55
CA SER A 443 32.36 -13.15 16.53
C SER A 443 33.48 -14.13 16.29
N VAL A 444 33.91 -14.83 17.36
CA VAL A 444 34.85 -15.93 17.23
C VAL A 444 34.16 -17.13 16.65
N GLY A 445 34.78 -17.75 15.65
CA GLY A 445 34.39 -19.02 15.06
C GLY A 445 35.57 -19.97 14.97
N VAL A 446 35.30 -21.22 14.63
CA VAL A 446 36.31 -22.22 14.32
C VAL A 446 35.93 -22.79 12.93
N MET A 447 36.80 -22.59 11.96
CA MET A 447 36.67 -23.13 10.61
C MET A 447 37.89 -23.96 10.26
N GLY A 448 37.70 -25.27 10.11
CA GLY A 448 38.81 -26.19 10.13
C GLY A 448 39.48 -26.18 11.54
N ASP A 449 40.76 -26.20 11.58
CA ASP A 449 41.52 -26.15 12.86
C ASP A 449 41.95 -24.75 13.28
N GLU A 450 41.44 -23.69 12.59
CA GLU A 450 41.82 -22.29 12.83
C GLU A 450 40.67 -21.49 13.45
N ARG A 451 41.04 -20.54 14.34
CA ARG A 451 40.11 -19.54 14.84
C ARG A 451 39.85 -18.49 13.76
N THR A 452 38.58 -18.21 13.52
CA THR A 452 38.15 -17.10 12.66
C THR A 452 37.52 -15.99 13.50
N TYR A 453 37.56 -14.76 12.97
CA TYR A 453 36.91 -13.61 13.56
C TYR A 453 36.18 -12.81 12.48
N GLU A 454 34.91 -13.19 12.26
CA GLU A 454 34.13 -12.73 11.13
C GLU A 454 32.77 -12.16 11.56
N TYR A 455 32.02 -11.58 10.62
CA TYR A 455 30.75 -10.92 10.87
C TYR A 455 29.65 -11.91 11.29
N THR A 456 28.70 -11.36 12.03
CA THR A 456 27.41 -12.01 12.33
C THR A 456 26.36 -11.48 11.37
N ALA A 457 25.57 -12.36 10.76
CA ALA A 457 24.42 -12.01 9.93
C ALA A 457 23.12 -12.42 10.62
N VAL A 458 22.03 -11.74 10.27
CA VAL A 458 20.70 -12.00 10.80
C VAL A 458 19.75 -12.28 9.64
N LEU A 459 19.02 -13.39 9.70
CA LEU A 459 17.88 -13.61 8.85
C LEU A 459 16.68 -12.84 9.42
N ARG A 460 16.00 -12.06 8.59
CA ARG A 460 14.75 -11.41 8.92
C ARG A 460 13.67 -11.90 7.97
N SER A 461 12.55 -12.43 8.50
CA SER A 461 11.36 -12.76 7.73
C SER A 461 10.12 -12.35 8.50
N ALA A 462 9.20 -11.66 7.83
CA ALA A 462 8.02 -11.09 8.45
C ALA A 462 6.76 -11.37 7.62
N ASN A 463 5.66 -11.59 8.33
CA ASN A 463 4.31 -11.67 7.79
C ASN A 463 3.52 -10.43 8.19
N THR A 464 2.87 -9.83 7.21
CA THR A 464 2.06 -8.63 7.40
C THR A 464 0.97 -8.55 6.33
N ILE A 465 -0.09 -7.81 6.64
CA ILE A 465 -1.17 -7.52 5.69
C ILE A 465 -1.04 -6.07 5.17
N ASP A 466 -0.65 -5.16 6.03
CA ASP A 466 -0.71 -3.72 5.81
C ASP A 466 0.64 -2.99 5.99
N PHE A 467 1.69 -3.69 6.37
CA PHE A 467 3.01 -3.17 6.75
C PHE A 467 3.01 -2.20 7.96
N MET A 468 1.87 -1.96 8.57
CA MET A 468 1.76 -1.19 9.82
C MET A 468 2.09 -2.08 11.03
N THR A 469 1.56 -3.29 11.02
CA THR A 469 1.87 -4.34 11.99
C THR A 469 2.48 -5.55 11.29
N ALA A 470 3.39 -6.25 11.94
CA ALA A 470 4.00 -7.45 11.40
C ALA A 470 4.38 -8.44 12.51
N THR A 471 4.24 -9.71 12.21
CA THR A 471 4.80 -10.80 13.02
C THR A 471 6.01 -11.39 12.31
N TRP A 472 6.95 -11.95 13.07
CA TRP A 472 8.01 -12.74 12.48
C TRP A 472 7.44 -14.02 11.84
N SER A 473 8.06 -14.52 10.77
CA SER A 473 7.59 -15.71 10.07
C SER A 473 8.10 -16.98 10.77
N HIS A 474 7.21 -17.93 11.03
CA HIS A 474 7.58 -19.23 11.60
C HIS A 474 8.12 -20.16 10.50
N LEU A 475 9.37 -19.95 10.09
CA LEU A 475 10.04 -20.82 9.14
C LEU A 475 10.43 -22.16 9.80
N PRO A 476 10.35 -23.30 9.07
CA PRO A 476 10.74 -24.62 9.61
C PRO A 476 12.20 -24.62 10.08
N TYR A 477 12.48 -25.32 11.18
CA TYR A 477 13.85 -25.41 11.73
C TYR A 477 14.84 -26.04 10.75
N GLU A 478 14.43 -27.09 10.03
CA GLU A 478 15.27 -27.73 9.01
C GLU A 478 15.59 -26.78 7.86
N PHE A 479 14.66 -25.88 7.53
CA PHE A 479 14.90 -24.84 6.54
C PHE A 479 15.95 -23.82 7.06
N LEU A 480 15.81 -23.35 8.30
CA LEU A 480 16.76 -22.41 8.91
C LEU A 480 18.15 -23.04 9.02
N GLU A 481 18.24 -24.31 9.42
CA GLU A 481 19.50 -25.07 9.46
C GLU A 481 20.14 -25.16 8.08
N LYS A 482 19.37 -25.48 7.03
CA LYS A 482 19.86 -25.56 5.66
C LYS A 482 20.41 -24.21 5.17
N VAL A 483 19.68 -23.12 5.42
CA VAL A 483 20.11 -21.77 5.05
C VAL A 483 21.38 -21.38 5.78
N SER A 484 21.45 -21.68 7.09
CA SER A 484 22.61 -21.42 7.93
C SER A 484 23.85 -22.17 7.39
N ASN A 485 23.72 -23.46 7.15
CA ASN A 485 24.81 -24.27 6.62
C ASN A 485 25.31 -23.74 5.27
N ARG A 486 24.41 -23.35 4.37
CA ARG A 486 24.79 -22.78 3.07
C ARG A 486 25.52 -21.45 3.22
N ILE A 487 24.96 -20.50 3.98
CA ILE A 487 25.57 -19.16 4.15
C ILE A 487 26.96 -19.30 4.79
N LEU A 488 27.10 -20.09 5.86
CA LEU A 488 28.37 -20.23 6.57
C LEU A 488 29.46 -20.95 5.76
N ASN A 489 29.07 -21.80 4.81
CA ASN A 489 30.03 -22.53 3.97
C ASN A 489 30.32 -21.82 2.63
N GLU A 490 29.36 -21.10 2.07
CA GLU A 490 29.48 -20.50 0.74
C GLU A 490 29.89 -19.03 0.78
N VAL A 491 29.61 -18.30 1.88
CA VAL A 491 29.87 -16.86 2.00
C VAL A 491 31.03 -16.60 2.94
N LYS A 492 32.17 -16.16 2.40
CA LYS A 492 33.32 -15.77 3.19
C LYS A 492 33.01 -14.46 3.94
N GLY A 493 33.46 -14.36 5.18
CA GLY A 493 33.28 -13.16 6.03
C GLY A 493 32.12 -13.26 7.01
N ILE A 494 31.33 -14.35 7.01
CA ILE A 494 30.28 -14.64 7.98
C ILE A 494 30.59 -15.98 8.66
N ASN A 495 30.67 -15.97 9.99
CA ASN A 495 30.85 -17.21 10.79
C ASN A 495 29.71 -17.44 11.81
N ARG A 496 28.69 -16.59 11.82
CA ARG A 496 27.53 -16.73 12.71
C ARG A 496 26.27 -16.22 12.04
N LEU A 497 25.19 -17.01 12.15
CA LEU A 497 23.86 -16.64 11.66
C LEU A 497 22.86 -16.66 12.81
N THR A 498 21.95 -15.69 12.86
CA THR A 498 20.85 -15.58 13.81
C THR A 498 19.54 -15.37 13.08
N TYR A 499 18.41 -15.57 13.78
CA TYR A 499 17.07 -15.31 13.24
C TYR A 499 16.34 -14.28 14.11
N ASP A 500 15.82 -13.21 13.51
CA ASP A 500 15.08 -12.17 14.22
C ASP A 500 13.62 -12.58 14.41
N ILE A 501 13.22 -12.77 15.67
CA ILE A 501 11.88 -13.17 16.10
C ILE A 501 11.05 -12.00 16.63
N SER A 502 11.42 -10.76 16.32
CA SER A 502 10.73 -9.57 16.80
C SER A 502 9.50 -9.24 15.96
N SER A 503 8.40 -8.84 16.62
CA SER A 503 7.20 -8.34 15.96
C SER A 503 7.23 -6.81 15.82
N LYS A 504 6.46 -6.26 14.88
CA LYS A 504 6.23 -4.83 14.74
C LYS A 504 4.80 -4.49 15.19
N PRO A 505 4.59 -3.64 16.21
CA PRO A 505 5.60 -3.10 17.13
C PRO A 505 6.16 -4.16 18.08
N PRO A 506 7.21 -3.92 18.91
CA PRO A 506 7.96 -2.66 19.01
C PRO A 506 9.06 -2.49 17.95
N ALA A 507 9.54 -3.58 17.32
CA ALA A 507 10.54 -3.50 16.26
C ALA A 507 9.93 -2.96 14.95
N THR A 508 10.80 -2.66 13.99
CA THR A 508 10.42 -2.39 12.58
C THR A 508 10.64 -3.65 11.73
N ILE A 509 10.20 -3.65 10.46
CA ILE A 509 10.52 -4.77 9.55
C ILE A 509 11.97 -4.65 9.11
N GLU A 510 12.38 -3.49 8.53
CA GLU A 510 13.79 -3.19 8.26
C GLU A 510 14.51 -2.81 9.57
N TRP A 511 15.82 -2.98 9.62
CA TRP A 511 16.63 -2.73 10.82
C TRP A 511 17.16 -1.30 10.93
N GLU A 512 17.32 -0.61 9.77
CA GLU A 512 17.69 0.81 9.69
C GLU A 512 16.73 1.62 8.83
#